data_752d0980b24c22280490312cce2d88c4
#
_entry.id   752d0980b24c22280490312cce2d88c4
#
_cell.length_a   1.000
_cell.length_b   1.000
_cell.length_c   1.000
_cell.angle_alpha   90.00
_cell.angle_beta   90.00
_cell.angle_gamma   90.00
#
_symmetry.space_group_name_H-M   'P 1'
#
loop_
_entity.id
_entity.type
_entity.pdbx_description
1 polymer ?
#
loop_
_entity_poly.entity_id
_entity_poly.type
_entity_poly.pdbx_seq_one_letter_code
_entity_poly.pdbx_strand_id
1 'polypeptide(L)'
;SYLDYTRTLLTKNDADDVYRHRDLILRAVKSCDLSYPYDLYNASLKKRFEKYSYILKSVEKTPDVESHAKIAVDRTVAPFASSKEELIRQWDAEIINEYDVQILNGKNDEEARERITKRYRAALSKLAQTKSEDAFSTFENAFATAIDPHTNYFSPQDTENFNDDMNLSLEGIGAVLTSEDEYTVITEIIPGSPAERSKKLKAKDRIVGVRQEDGSFDDITGWRLNDVVKRIKGPKGTKVILDVERGDGANAKTFAVEITRDKIRLQDREAKGEVKTAYDGRRIG
;
A
#
# COMPACT_ATOMS: atom_id res chain seq x y z
N SER A 1 18.81 -7.14 -4.85
CA SER A 1 17.84 -8.14 -4.38
C SER A 1 16.45 -7.54 -4.31
N TYR A 2 15.46 -8.24 -4.84
CA TYR A 2 14.05 -7.81 -4.83
C TYR A 2 13.49 -7.67 -3.40
N LEU A 3 14.01 -8.47 -2.46
CA LEU A 3 13.58 -8.46 -1.05
C LEU A 3 14.20 -7.30 -0.24
N ASP A 4 15.36 -6.80 -0.65
CA ASP A 4 16.07 -5.71 0.02
C ASP A 4 16.81 -4.83 -1.00
N TYR A 5 16.01 -4.05 -1.74
CA TYR A 5 16.53 -3.18 -2.80
C TYR A 5 17.45 -2.07 -2.25
N THR A 6 17.11 -1.55 -1.08
CA THR A 6 17.87 -0.48 -0.41
C THR A 6 19.03 -0.98 0.45
N ARG A 7 19.20 -2.31 0.57
CA ARG A 7 20.27 -2.95 1.36
C ARG A 7 20.33 -2.48 2.82
N THR A 8 19.15 -2.35 3.43
CA THR A 8 19.00 -1.91 4.82
C THR A 8 18.37 -2.97 5.73
N LEU A 9 18.15 -4.19 5.21
CA LEU A 9 17.54 -5.29 5.95
C LEU A 9 18.47 -6.47 6.12
N LEU A 10 19.26 -6.78 5.09
CA LEU A 10 20.12 -7.94 5.03
C LEU A 10 21.59 -7.55 5.29
N THR A 11 22.29 -8.40 6.02
CA THR A 11 23.76 -8.36 6.05
C THR A 11 24.33 -9.03 4.81
N LYS A 12 25.64 -8.87 4.59
CA LYS A 12 26.37 -9.59 3.55
C LYS A 12 26.22 -11.10 3.71
N ASN A 13 26.32 -11.61 4.94
CA ASN A 13 26.14 -13.03 5.21
C ASN A 13 24.75 -13.53 4.84
N ASP A 14 23.68 -12.77 5.14
CA ASP A 14 22.30 -13.11 4.74
C ASP A 14 22.20 -13.18 3.20
N ALA A 15 22.79 -12.20 2.49
CA ALA A 15 22.79 -12.15 1.02
C ALA A 15 23.58 -13.28 0.39
N ASP A 16 24.76 -13.60 0.94
CA ASP A 16 25.60 -14.71 0.51
C ASP A 16 24.92 -16.07 0.75
N ASP A 17 24.14 -16.19 1.83
CA ASP A 17 23.37 -17.40 2.12
C ASP A 17 22.26 -17.63 1.08
N VAL A 18 21.48 -16.60 0.77
CA VAL A 18 20.49 -16.65 -0.31
C VAL A 18 21.13 -17.02 -1.64
N TYR A 19 22.31 -16.47 -1.94
CA TYR A 19 23.03 -16.78 -3.19
C TYR A 19 23.51 -18.24 -3.23
N ARG A 20 23.98 -18.79 -2.13
CA ARG A 20 24.38 -20.22 -2.05
C ARG A 20 23.22 -21.17 -2.31
N HIS A 21 22.01 -20.80 -1.91
CA HIS A 21 20.81 -21.60 -2.05
C HIS A 21 19.98 -21.27 -3.31
N ARG A 22 20.55 -20.53 -4.29
CA ARG A 22 19.85 -20.12 -5.51
C ARG A 22 19.24 -21.28 -6.30
N ASP A 23 19.85 -22.48 -6.23
CA ASP A 23 19.35 -23.66 -6.93
C ASP A 23 18.00 -24.14 -6.39
N LEU A 24 17.64 -23.82 -5.15
CA LEU A 24 16.33 -24.10 -4.58
C LEU A 24 15.24 -23.24 -5.24
N ILE A 25 15.57 -22.03 -5.71
CA ILE A 25 14.65 -21.17 -6.47
C ILE A 25 14.37 -21.82 -7.84
N LEU A 26 15.40 -22.34 -8.51
CA LEU A 26 15.21 -23.04 -9.79
C LEU A 26 14.41 -24.34 -9.63
N ARG A 27 14.56 -25.05 -8.50
CA ARG A 27 13.72 -26.20 -8.18
C ARG A 27 12.27 -25.79 -7.97
N ALA A 28 12.02 -24.70 -7.23
CA ALA A 28 10.67 -24.19 -6.98
C ALA A 28 9.92 -23.99 -8.32
N VAL A 29 10.56 -23.36 -9.30
CA VAL A 29 9.97 -23.15 -10.64
C VAL A 29 9.68 -24.47 -11.36
N LYS A 30 10.59 -25.48 -11.26
CA LYS A 30 10.47 -26.75 -11.99
C LYS A 30 9.51 -27.75 -11.34
N SER A 31 9.40 -27.76 -10.02
CA SER A 31 8.64 -28.76 -9.25
C SER A 31 7.37 -28.21 -8.60
N CYS A 32 7.10 -26.90 -8.75
CA CYS A 32 6.05 -26.20 -8.02
C CYS A 32 6.18 -26.31 -6.49
N ASP A 33 7.39 -26.57 -5.97
CA ASP A 33 7.66 -26.53 -4.53
C ASP A 33 8.09 -25.12 -4.13
N LEU A 34 7.14 -24.38 -3.59
CA LEU A 34 7.32 -22.97 -3.19
C LEU A 34 7.79 -22.80 -1.76
N SER A 35 8.15 -23.88 -1.03
CA SER A 35 8.55 -23.81 0.38
C SER A 35 9.72 -22.82 0.59
N TYR A 36 10.80 -22.94 -0.19
CA TYR A 36 11.95 -22.05 -0.05
C TYR A 36 11.65 -20.57 -0.42
N PRO A 37 10.95 -20.24 -1.53
CA PRO A 37 10.47 -18.89 -1.78
C PRO A 37 9.64 -18.28 -0.63
N TYR A 38 8.74 -19.06 -0.03
CA TYR A 38 7.96 -18.63 1.13
C TYR A 38 8.84 -18.38 2.35
N ASP A 39 9.80 -19.25 2.62
CA ASP A 39 10.75 -19.09 3.74
C ASP A 39 11.58 -17.82 3.57
N LEU A 40 12.08 -17.53 2.36
CA LEU A 40 12.80 -16.29 2.05
C LEU A 40 11.92 -15.05 2.27
N TYR A 41 10.68 -15.11 1.82
CA TYR A 41 9.74 -14.01 2.00
C TYR A 41 9.46 -13.77 3.48
N ASN A 42 9.16 -14.82 4.24
CA ASN A 42 8.92 -14.74 5.67
C ASN A 42 10.15 -14.24 6.45
N ALA A 43 11.35 -14.67 6.07
CA ALA A 43 12.59 -14.16 6.64
C ALA A 43 12.74 -12.65 6.39
N SER A 44 12.39 -12.17 5.19
CA SER A 44 12.41 -10.74 4.88
C SER A 44 11.39 -9.94 5.70
N LEU A 45 10.18 -10.48 5.92
CA LEU A 45 9.17 -9.86 6.79
C LEU A 45 9.67 -9.74 8.22
N LYS A 46 10.30 -10.80 8.75
CA LYS A 46 10.90 -10.79 10.09
C LYS A 46 11.97 -9.70 10.23
N LYS A 47 12.84 -9.55 9.24
CA LYS A 47 13.87 -8.49 9.21
C LYS A 47 13.24 -7.09 9.16
N ARG A 48 12.16 -6.89 8.39
CA ARG A 48 11.42 -5.62 8.35
C ARG A 48 10.75 -5.32 9.69
N PHE A 49 10.13 -6.31 10.30
CA PHE A 49 9.52 -6.19 11.63
C PHE A 49 10.58 -5.80 12.67
N GLU A 50 11.76 -6.44 12.65
CA GLU A 50 12.89 -6.11 13.54
C GLU A 50 13.33 -4.66 13.35
N LYS A 51 13.55 -4.21 12.10
CA LYS A 51 13.92 -2.83 11.78
C LYS A 51 12.89 -1.83 12.29
N TYR A 52 11.61 -2.01 11.95
CA TYR A 52 10.57 -1.04 12.32
C TYR A 52 10.34 -0.99 13.84
N SER A 53 10.42 -2.14 14.51
CA SER A 53 10.34 -2.20 15.97
C SER A 53 11.52 -1.52 16.64
N TYR A 54 12.73 -1.65 16.07
CA TYR A 54 13.91 -0.93 16.54
C TYR A 54 13.72 0.58 16.41
N ILE A 55 13.31 1.06 15.23
CA ILE A 55 13.08 2.48 14.96
C ILE A 55 12.06 3.06 15.95
N LEU A 56 10.93 2.38 16.18
CA LEU A 56 9.92 2.83 17.13
C LEU A 56 10.45 3.01 18.55
N LYS A 57 11.32 2.10 19.01
CA LYS A 57 11.97 2.22 20.33
C LYS A 57 13.00 3.36 20.37
N SER A 58 13.70 3.57 19.26
CA SER A 58 14.75 4.61 19.19
C SER A 58 14.17 6.02 19.14
N VAL A 59 13.02 6.19 18.47
CA VAL A 59 12.33 7.50 18.36
C VAL A 59 11.68 7.96 19.68
N GLU A 60 11.52 7.06 20.68
CA GLU A 60 11.07 7.47 22.02
C GLU A 60 12.04 8.46 22.69
N LYS A 61 13.32 8.42 22.30
CA LYS A 61 14.34 9.38 22.71
C LYS A 61 14.58 10.38 21.57
N THR A 62 14.85 11.63 21.93
CA THR A 62 15.24 12.64 20.93
C THR A 62 16.53 12.17 20.25
N PRO A 63 16.55 12.05 18.91
CA PRO A 63 17.76 11.68 18.20
C PRO A 63 18.88 12.68 18.41
N ASP A 64 20.12 12.20 18.47
CA ASP A 64 21.30 13.05 18.55
C ASP A 64 21.60 13.68 17.19
N VAL A 65 21.07 14.87 16.98
CA VAL A 65 21.21 15.65 15.74
C VAL A 65 22.64 16.22 15.55
N GLU A 66 23.47 16.23 16.59
CA GLU A 66 24.88 16.63 16.48
C GLU A 66 25.75 15.46 15.95
N SER A 67 25.17 14.28 15.84
CA SER A 67 25.84 13.14 15.24
C SER A 67 26.14 13.44 13.76
N HIS A 68 27.42 13.44 13.38
CA HIS A 68 27.84 13.57 11.98
C HIS A 68 27.64 12.26 11.18
N ALA A 69 26.54 11.55 11.41
CA ALA A 69 26.21 10.33 10.72
C ALA A 69 26.02 10.59 9.21
N LYS A 70 26.71 9.81 8.39
CA LYS A 70 26.63 9.93 6.93
C LYS A 70 25.62 8.91 6.40
N ILE A 71 24.73 9.36 5.55
CA ILE A 71 23.76 8.51 4.86
C ILE A 71 24.14 8.42 3.39
N ALA A 72 24.14 7.20 2.85
CA ALA A 72 24.23 7.02 1.41
C ALA A 72 22.89 7.42 0.78
N VAL A 73 22.88 8.44 -0.08
CA VAL A 73 21.68 8.92 -0.78
C VAL A 73 21.15 7.86 -1.73
N ASP A 74 22.03 7.25 -2.53
CA ASP A 74 21.69 6.09 -3.35
C ASP A 74 22.17 4.80 -2.70
N ARG A 75 21.24 4.09 -2.10
CA ARG A 75 21.51 2.82 -1.45
C ARG A 75 21.43 1.61 -2.38
N THR A 76 20.95 1.78 -3.60
CA THR A 76 20.79 0.68 -4.55
C THR A 76 22.13 0.08 -4.98
N VAL A 77 23.19 0.89 -4.96
CA VAL A 77 24.57 0.51 -5.26
C VAL A 77 25.46 0.36 -4.02
N ALA A 78 24.94 0.69 -2.82
CA ALA A 78 25.69 0.56 -1.59
C ALA A 78 26.00 -0.91 -1.27
N PRO A 79 27.12 -1.25 -0.59
CA PRO A 79 27.36 -2.62 -0.15
C PRO A 79 26.34 -3.04 0.90
N PHE A 80 26.11 -4.35 1.04
CA PHE A 80 25.40 -4.89 2.20
C PHE A 80 26.21 -4.65 3.47
N ALA A 81 25.54 -4.40 4.58
CA ALA A 81 26.18 -4.28 5.87
C ALA A 81 26.97 -5.56 6.21
N SER A 82 28.15 -5.40 6.76
CA SER A 82 29.03 -6.53 7.12
C SER A 82 28.53 -7.28 8.37
N SER A 83 27.78 -6.57 9.24
CA SER A 83 27.25 -7.12 10.49
C SER A 83 25.91 -6.50 10.89
N LYS A 84 25.28 -7.09 11.92
CA LYS A 84 24.04 -6.55 12.51
C LYS A 84 24.28 -5.18 13.16
N GLU A 85 25.41 -4.97 13.78
CA GLU A 85 25.78 -3.70 14.41
C GLU A 85 25.93 -2.60 13.35
N GLU A 86 26.40 -2.93 12.16
CA GLU A 86 26.46 -1.99 11.05
C GLU A 86 25.06 -1.67 10.50
N LEU A 87 24.14 -2.66 10.41
CA LEU A 87 22.74 -2.41 10.09
C LEU A 87 22.08 -1.46 11.09
N ILE A 88 22.32 -1.67 12.39
CA ILE A 88 21.78 -0.81 13.44
C ILE A 88 22.27 0.62 13.26
N ARG A 89 23.58 0.82 13.03
CA ARG A 89 24.11 2.17 12.75
C ARG A 89 23.47 2.83 11.51
N GLN A 90 23.15 2.03 10.49
CA GLN A 90 22.44 2.55 9.32
C GLN A 90 21.00 2.95 9.67
N TRP A 91 20.30 2.18 10.52
CA TRP A 91 18.97 2.53 10.99
C TRP A 91 18.97 3.77 11.87
N ASP A 92 19.96 3.92 12.74
CA ASP A 92 20.13 5.15 13.54
C ASP A 92 20.32 6.37 12.65
N ALA A 93 21.17 6.26 11.63
CA ALA A 93 21.38 7.33 10.66
C ALA A 93 20.10 7.67 9.87
N GLU A 94 19.28 6.66 9.51
CA GLU A 94 17.98 6.89 8.88
C GLU A 94 17.02 7.66 9.81
N ILE A 95 16.97 7.29 11.09
CA ILE A 95 16.12 7.95 12.09
C ILE A 95 16.52 9.41 12.24
N ILE A 96 17.82 9.69 12.39
CA ILE A 96 18.35 11.05 12.51
C ILE A 96 17.97 11.86 11.27
N ASN A 97 18.19 11.32 10.07
CA ASN A 97 17.84 12.03 8.84
C ASN A 97 16.33 12.29 8.71
N GLU A 98 15.50 11.31 9.04
CA GLU A 98 14.04 11.50 9.02
C GLU A 98 13.60 12.58 10.02
N TYR A 99 14.21 12.58 11.20
CA TYR A 99 13.97 13.58 12.23
C TYR A 99 14.41 14.98 11.76
N ASP A 100 15.65 15.13 11.27
CA ASP A 100 16.18 16.38 10.75
C ASP A 100 15.31 16.98 9.64
N VAL A 101 14.83 16.12 8.72
CA VAL A 101 13.90 16.54 7.67
C VAL A 101 12.61 17.12 8.25
N GLN A 102 12.07 16.56 9.34
CA GLN A 102 10.87 17.12 9.98
C GLN A 102 11.17 18.48 10.64
N ILE A 103 12.30 18.60 11.34
CA ILE A 103 12.73 19.86 11.96
C ILE A 103 12.96 20.96 10.90
N LEU A 104 13.66 20.62 9.80
CA LEU A 104 13.89 21.55 8.69
C LEU A 104 12.58 21.98 8.01
N ASN A 105 11.55 21.13 8.03
CA ASN A 105 10.20 21.47 7.57
C ASN A 105 9.37 22.23 8.62
N GLY A 106 9.99 22.75 9.68
CA GLY A 106 9.35 23.61 10.68
C GLY A 106 8.55 22.88 11.76
N LYS A 107 8.74 21.55 11.92
CA LYS A 107 8.15 20.78 13.01
C LYS A 107 8.95 20.96 14.29
N ASN A 108 8.27 20.94 15.44
CA ASN A 108 8.96 20.83 16.73
C ASN A 108 9.34 19.36 17.02
N ASP A 109 10.09 19.12 18.10
CA ASP A 109 10.56 17.78 18.50
C ASP A 109 9.40 16.77 18.66
N GLU A 110 8.35 17.15 19.35
CA GLU A 110 7.20 16.26 19.60
C GLU A 110 6.48 15.89 18.31
N GLU A 111 6.17 16.86 17.45
CA GLU A 111 5.53 16.65 16.15
C GLU A 111 6.40 15.78 15.22
N ALA A 112 7.73 15.98 15.24
CA ALA A 112 8.66 15.19 14.43
C ALA A 112 8.64 13.72 14.86
N ARG A 113 8.76 13.45 16.15
CA ARG A 113 8.72 12.09 16.71
C ARG A 113 7.36 11.42 16.52
N GLU A 114 6.26 12.15 16.73
CA GLU A 114 4.91 11.64 16.50
C GLU A 114 4.72 11.20 15.06
N ARG A 115 5.17 12.01 14.09
CA ARG A 115 5.06 11.70 12.66
C ARG A 115 5.86 10.46 12.26
N ILE A 116 7.09 10.31 12.77
CA ILE A 116 7.90 9.12 12.53
C ILE A 116 7.24 7.90 13.19
N THR A 117 6.81 8.00 14.42
CA THR A 117 6.11 6.94 15.15
C THR A 117 4.88 6.47 14.40
N LYS A 118 4.02 7.37 13.95
CA LYS A 118 2.81 7.06 13.18
C LYS A 118 3.14 6.31 11.88
N ARG A 119 4.16 6.76 11.15
CA ARG A 119 4.64 6.11 9.92
C ARG A 119 5.06 4.66 10.15
N TYR A 120 5.88 4.40 11.16
CA TYR A 120 6.40 3.05 11.41
C TYR A 120 5.37 2.12 12.07
N ARG A 121 4.44 2.65 12.87
CA ARG A 121 3.26 1.88 13.35
C ARG A 121 2.38 1.44 12.18
N ALA A 122 2.08 2.34 11.24
CA ALA A 122 1.34 2.00 10.03
C ALA A 122 2.08 0.96 9.17
N ALA A 123 3.42 1.06 9.07
CA ALA A 123 4.23 0.07 8.36
C ALA A 123 4.18 -1.31 9.03
N LEU A 124 4.25 -1.39 10.36
CA LEU A 124 4.09 -2.65 11.11
C LEU A 124 2.69 -3.23 10.95
N SER A 125 1.64 -2.41 11.00
CA SER A 125 0.27 -2.85 10.76
C SER A 125 0.12 -3.48 9.37
N LYS A 126 0.72 -2.87 8.34
CA LYS A 126 0.74 -3.44 6.98
C LYS A 126 1.50 -4.77 6.90
N LEU A 127 2.62 -4.90 7.61
CA LEU A 127 3.35 -6.18 7.67
C LEU A 127 2.50 -7.29 8.31
N ALA A 128 1.78 -6.98 9.39
CA ALA A 128 0.93 -7.95 10.08
C ALA A 128 -0.24 -8.46 9.21
N GLN A 129 -0.62 -7.71 8.18
CA GLN A 129 -1.70 -8.07 7.24
C GLN A 129 -1.20 -8.85 6.01
N THR A 130 0.09 -9.22 5.96
CA THR A 130 0.67 -9.95 4.83
C THR A 130 0.03 -11.34 4.70
N LYS A 131 -0.33 -11.73 3.48
CA LYS A 131 -0.95 -13.01 3.13
C LYS A 131 0.00 -13.87 2.31
N SER A 132 -0.27 -15.17 2.22
CA SER A 132 0.49 -16.09 1.37
C SER A 132 0.49 -15.67 -0.11
N GLU A 133 -0.61 -15.08 -0.59
CA GLU A 133 -0.72 -14.53 -1.94
C GLU A 133 0.32 -13.43 -2.21
N ASP A 134 0.67 -12.61 -1.21
CA ASP A 134 1.70 -11.58 -1.36
C ASP A 134 3.09 -12.20 -1.56
N ALA A 135 3.37 -13.32 -0.87
CA ALA A 135 4.61 -14.07 -1.03
C ALA A 135 4.70 -14.68 -2.44
N PHE A 136 3.60 -15.29 -2.89
CA PHE A 136 3.48 -15.87 -4.22
C PHE A 136 3.67 -14.80 -5.31
N SER A 137 2.91 -13.72 -5.24
CA SER A 137 3.00 -12.61 -6.20
C SER A 137 4.41 -11.98 -6.23
N THR A 138 5.06 -11.87 -5.06
CA THR A 138 6.44 -11.36 -4.98
C THR A 138 7.42 -12.29 -5.68
N PHE A 139 7.27 -13.61 -5.48
CA PHE A 139 8.13 -14.60 -6.12
C PHE A 139 7.93 -14.63 -7.64
N GLU A 140 6.67 -14.72 -8.11
CA GLU A 140 6.33 -14.76 -9.54
C GLU A 140 6.80 -13.48 -10.25
N ASN A 141 6.61 -12.31 -9.66
CA ASN A 141 7.10 -11.07 -10.23
C ASN A 141 8.61 -10.96 -10.23
N ALA A 142 9.30 -11.46 -9.19
CA ALA A 142 10.76 -11.50 -9.18
C ALA A 142 11.31 -12.44 -10.27
N PHE A 143 10.64 -13.55 -10.54
CA PHE A 143 11.00 -14.49 -11.59
C PHE A 143 10.69 -13.92 -12.98
N ALA A 144 9.48 -13.41 -13.21
CA ALA A 144 9.06 -12.85 -14.49
C ALA A 144 9.96 -11.68 -14.93
N THR A 145 10.20 -10.72 -14.02
CA THR A 145 11.04 -9.54 -14.31
C THR A 145 12.53 -9.88 -14.48
N ALA A 146 13.01 -11.02 -13.96
CA ALA A 146 14.36 -11.48 -14.19
C ALA A 146 14.56 -12.02 -15.63
N ILE A 147 13.48 -12.46 -16.28
CA ILE A 147 13.48 -12.95 -17.67
C ILE A 147 13.20 -11.80 -18.64
N ASP A 148 12.16 -11.02 -18.36
CA ASP A 148 11.74 -9.85 -19.14
C ASP A 148 11.24 -8.74 -18.21
N PRO A 149 11.89 -7.56 -18.18
CA PRO A 149 11.52 -6.46 -17.30
C PRO A 149 10.11 -5.89 -17.56
N HIS A 150 9.47 -6.23 -18.67
CA HIS A 150 8.13 -5.79 -19.03
C HIS A 150 7.05 -6.83 -18.71
N THR A 151 7.45 -8.00 -18.19
CA THR A 151 6.52 -9.08 -17.83
C THR A 151 6.21 -9.03 -16.34
N ASN A 152 4.92 -9.07 -15.98
CA ASN A 152 4.45 -9.13 -14.61
C ASN A 152 3.43 -10.24 -14.42
N TYR A 153 3.45 -10.86 -13.25
CA TYR A 153 2.36 -11.69 -12.76
C TYR A 153 1.27 -10.81 -12.17
N PHE A 154 0.05 -11.04 -12.56
CA PHE A 154 -1.12 -10.44 -11.94
C PHE A 154 -1.80 -11.45 -11.03
N SER A 155 -1.95 -11.09 -9.75
CA SER A 155 -2.81 -11.84 -8.83
C SER A 155 -4.27 -11.81 -9.34
N PRO A 156 -5.15 -12.69 -8.86
CA PRO A 156 -6.57 -12.62 -9.19
C PRO A 156 -7.17 -11.22 -8.97
N GLN A 157 -6.77 -10.54 -7.90
CA GLN A 157 -7.21 -9.17 -7.59
C GLN A 157 -6.66 -8.14 -8.59
N ASP A 158 -5.38 -8.26 -8.95
CA ASP A 158 -4.76 -7.35 -9.93
C ASP A 158 -5.39 -7.55 -11.32
N THR A 159 -5.71 -8.81 -11.67
CA THR A 159 -6.44 -9.14 -12.90
C THR A 159 -7.84 -8.52 -12.93
N GLU A 160 -8.58 -8.57 -11.82
CA GLU A 160 -9.89 -7.93 -11.69
C GLU A 160 -9.76 -6.41 -11.86
N ASN A 161 -8.83 -5.78 -11.14
CA ASN A 161 -8.59 -4.35 -11.25
C ASN A 161 -8.18 -3.93 -12.67
N PHE A 162 -7.31 -4.71 -13.31
CA PHE A 162 -6.90 -4.48 -14.69
C PHE A 162 -8.09 -4.57 -15.67
N ASN A 163 -8.93 -5.58 -15.49
CA ASN A 163 -10.13 -5.74 -16.33
C ASN A 163 -11.12 -4.58 -16.12
N ASP A 164 -11.32 -4.11 -14.89
CA ASP A 164 -12.15 -2.94 -14.60
C ASP A 164 -11.61 -1.69 -15.30
N ASP A 165 -10.31 -1.48 -15.26
CA ASP A 165 -9.64 -0.35 -15.92
C ASP A 165 -9.75 -0.44 -17.45
N MET A 166 -9.55 -1.63 -18.02
CA MET A 166 -9.66 -1.84 -19.48
C MET A 166 -11.09 -1.73 -19.98
N ASN A 167 -12.07 -2.18 -19.21
CA ASN A 167 -13.49 -2.06 -19.53
C ASN A 167 -14.05 -0.66 -19.27
N LEU A 168 -13.25 0.24 -18.67
CA LEU A 168 -13.67 1.60 -18.27
C LEU A 168 -14.95 1.58 -17.44
N SER A 169 -15.16 0.50 -16.70
CA SER A 169 -16.35 0.33 -15.89
C SER A 169 -16.12 -0.69 -14.76
N LEU A 170 -16.73 -0.43 -13.63
CA LEU A 170 -16.74 -1.34 -12.48
C LEU A 170 -18.15 -1.47 -11.91
N GLU A 171 -18.42 -2.55 -11.19
CA GLU A 171 -19.67 -2.72 -10.45
C GLU A 171 -19.48 -2.44 -8.97
N GLY A 172 -20.26 -1.49 -8.42
CA GLY A 172 -20.10 -1.06 -7.04
C GLY A 172 -20.92 0.18 -6.71
N ILE A 173 -20.39 1.00 -5.79
CA ILE A 173 -21.09 2.21 -5.30
C ILE A 173 -20.64 3.50 -5.97
N GLY A 174 -19.44 3.55 -6.56
CA GLY A 174 -18.88 4.75 -7.20
C GLY A 174 -18.34 5.78 -6.23
N ALA A 175 -17.52 5.33 -5.29
CA ALA A 175 -16.71 6.17 -4.43
C ALA A 175 -15.23 5.80 -4.60
N VAL A 176 -14.36 6.81 -4.67
CA VAL A 176 -12.91 6.64 -4.62
C VAL A 176 -12.49 6.58 -3.17
N LEU A 177 -11.76 5.53 -2.82
CA LEU A 177 -11.37 5.22 -1.45
C LEU A 177 -9.85 5.28 -1.30
N THR A 178 -9.41 5.74 -0.13
CA THR A 178 -8.01 5.67 0.29
C THR A 178 -7.91 5.14 1.71
N SER A 179 -6.71 4.69 2.09
CA SER A 179 -6.42 4.32 3.47
C SER A 179 -5.73 5.49 4.15
N GLU A 180 -6.33 6.01 5.22
CA GLU A 180 -5.75 7.01 6.10
C GLU A 180 -5.69 6.43 7.52
N ASP A 181 -4.47 6.18 8.00
CA ASP A 181 -4.22 5.46 9.25
C ASP A 181 -4.87 4.07 9.25
N GLU A 182 -5.82 3.85 10.13
CA GLU A 182 -6.61 2.62 10.27
C GLU A 182 -7.97 2.69 9.57
N TYR A 183 -8.31 3.85 8.96
CA TYR A 183 -9.61 4.08 8.36
C TYR A 183 -9.57 4.00 6.84
N THR A 184 -10.66 3.51 6.26
CA THR A 184 -10.95 3.67 4.84
C THR A 184 -11.76 4.95 4.63
N VAL A 185 -11.20 5.91 3.90
CA VAL A 185 -11.76 7.25 3.71
C VAL A 185 -12.24 7.45 2.30
N ILE A 186 -13.40 8.07 2.14
CA ILE A 186 -13.90 8.50 0.82
C ILE A 186 -13.16 9.77 0.42
N THR A 187 -12.41 9.73 -0.68
CA THR A 187 -11.73 10.92 -1.22
C THR A 187 -12.59 11.65 -2.24
N GLU A 188 -13.33 10.88 -3.04
CA GLU A 188 -14.17 11.43 -4.10
C GLU A 188 -15.40 10.56 -4.34
N ILE A 189 -16.48 11.16 -4.81
CA ILE A 189 -17.68 10.48 -5.25
C ILE A 189 -17.82 10.68 -6.76
N ILE A 190 -17.92 9.56 -7.48
CA ILE A 190 -18.00 9.57 -8.94
C ILE A 190 -19.37 10.11 -9.39
N PRO A 191 -19.41 11.13 -10.27
CA PRO A 191 -20.67 11.69 -10.78
C PRO A 191 -21.57 10.63 -11.43
N GLY A 192 -22.88 10.72 -11.18
CA GLY A 192 -23.88 9.77 -11.67
C GLY A 192 -23.91 8.41 -10.98
N SER A 193 -23.03 8.18 -9.99
CA SER A 193 -22.91 6.91 -9.28
C SER A 193 -24.01 6.70 -8.23
N PRO A 194 -24.21 5.44 -7.75
CA PRO A 194 -25.09 5.16 -6.61
C PRO A 194 -24.75 5.97 -5.36
N ALA A 195 -23.45 6.16 -5.06
CA ALA A 195 -22.99 6.96 -3.94
C ALA A 195 -23.48 8.42 -4.04
N GLU A 196 -23.35 9.04 -5.22
CA GLU A 196 -23.86 10.39 -5.47
C GLU A 196 -25.37 10.46 -5.37
N ARG A 197 -26.09 9.51 -6.02
CA ARG A 197 -27.56 9.45 -5.98
C ARG A 197 -28.12 9.29 -4.57
N SER A 198 -27.37 8.64 -3.67
CA SER A 198 -27.79 8.50 -2.27
C SER A 198 -27.85 9.84 -1.54
N LYS A 199 -27.03 10.82 -1.93
CA LYS A 199 -26.86 12.14 -1.27
C LYS A 199 -26.45 12.05 0.20
N LYS A 200 -26.09 10.86 0.66
CA LYS A 200 -25.76 10.59 2.08
C LYS A 200 -24.24 10.58 2.33
N LEU A 201 -23.46 10.15 1.35
CA LEU A 201 -22.00 10.08 1.42
C LEU A 201 -21.35 11.39 0.97
N LYS A 202 -20.17 11.69 1.53
CA LYS A 202 -19.36 12.86 1.19
C LYS A 202 -17.87 12.49 1.22
N ALA A 203 -17.05 13.32 0.56
CA ALA A 203 -15.60 13.25 0.74
C ALA A 203 -15.24 13.47 2.22
N LYS A 204 -14.21 12.81 2.69
CA LYS A 204 -13.74 12.72 4.08
C LYS A 204 -14.60 11.89 5.02
N ASP A 205 -15.67 11.22 4.56
CA ASP A 205 -16.34 10.20 5.34
C ASP A 205 -15.43 8.99 5.55
N ARG A 206 -15.41 8.45 6.75
CA ARG A 206 -14.71 7.21 7.13
C ARG A 206 -15.70 6.05 7.06
N ILE A 207 -15.36 4.99 6.37
CA ILE A 207 -16.15 3.76 6.38
C ILE A 207 -15.56 2.87 7.46
N VAL A 208 -16.36 2.54 8.47
CA VAL A 208 -15.93 1.73 9.62
C VAL A 208 -16.51 0.33 9.62
N GLY A 209 -17.60 0.10 8.87
CA GLY A 209 -18.24 -1.20 8.78
C GLY A 209 -18.95 -1.40 7.43
N VAL A 210 -19.05 -2.67 7.02
CA VAL A 210 -19.75 -3.08 5.80
C VAL A 210 -20.68 -4.23 6.13
N ARG A 211 -21.96 -4.10 5.76
CA ARG A 211 -22.96 -5.16 5.88
C ARG A 211 -23.43 -5.57 4.49
N GLN A 212 -23.56 -6.87 4.30
CA GLN A 212 -24.12 -7.43 3.08
C GLN A 212 -25.62 -7.71 3.21
N GLU A 213 -26.25 -7.97 2.10
CA GLU A 213 -27.69 -8.27 2.03
C GLU A 213 -28.08 -9.53 2.81
N ASP A 214 -27.17 -10.49 2.97
CA ASP A 214 -27.33 -11.71 3.77
C ASP A 214 -27.25 -11.47 5.28
N GLY A 215 -27.03 -10.22 5.72
CA GLY A 215 -26.90 -9.82 7.13
C GLY A 215 -25.49 -9.98 7.68
N SER A 216 -24.52 -10.46 6.91
CA SER A 216 -23.12 -10.50 7.37
C SER A 216 -22.57 -9.11 7.60
N PHE A 217 -21.84 -8.92 8.71
CA PHE A 217 -21.23 -7.66 9.11
C PHE A 217 -19.73 -7.83 9.28
N ASP A 218 -18.99 -6.91 8.69
CA ASP A 218 -17.55 -6.79 8.85
C ASP A 218 -17.21 -5.42 9.44
N ASP A 219 -16.56 -5.39 10.61
CA ASP A 219 -15.82 -4.22 11.07
C ASP A 219 -14.54 -4.15 10.24
N ILE A 220 -14.41 -3.12 9.43
CA ILE A 220 -13.32 -2.98 8.46
C ILE A 220 -12.20 -2.06 8.94
N THR A 221 -12.27 -1.60 10.19
CA THR A 221 -11.23 -0.75 10.77
C THR A 221 -9.89 -1.48 10.75
N GLY A 222 -8.86 -0.83 10.22
CA GLY A 222 -7.53 -1.42 10.08
C GLY A 222 -7.37 -2.43 8.95
N TRP A 223 -8.39 -2.73 8.15
CA TRP A 223 -8.27 -3.64 7.01
C TRP A 223 -7.44 -3.03 5.88
N ARG A 224 -6.88 -3.90 5.03
CA ARG A 224 -6.29 -3.47 3.76
C ARG A 224 -7.37 -2.87 2.86
N LEU A 225 -7.03 -1.77 2.19
CA LEU A 225 -7.95 -1.11 1.28
C LEU A 225 -8.54 -2.06 0.21
N ASN A 226 -7.72 -2.92 -0.36
CA ASN A 226 -8.18 -3.88 -1.37
C ASN A 226 -9.22 -4.87 -0.81
N ASP A 227 -9.06 -5.32 0.44
CA ASP A 227 -10.03 -6.21 1.09
C ASP A 227 -11.35 -5.46 1.36
N VAL A 228 -11.27 -4.20 1.77
CA VAL A 228 -12.46 -3.33 1.94
C VAL A 228 -13.16 -3.08 0.61
N VAL A 229 -12.41 -2.72 -0.43
CA VAL A 229 -12.96 -2.50 -1.78
C VAL A 229 -13.68 -3.75 -2.28
N LYS A 230 -13.10 -4.94 -2.06
CA LYS A 230 -13.73 -6.21 -2.44
C LYS A 230 -15.07 -6.45 -1.71
N ARG A 231 -15.22 -5.99 -0.46
CA ARG A 231 -16.47 -6.08 0.29
C ARG A 231 -17.51 -5.07 -0.18
N ILE A 232 -17.08 -3.90 -0.63
CA ILE A 232 -17.96 -2.82 -1.09
C ILE A 232 -18.40 -3.05 -2.54
N LYS A 233 -17.52 -3.51 -3.43
CA LYS A 233 -17.84 -3.96 -4.79
C LYS A 233 -18.80 -5.16 -4.75
N GLY A 234 -19.47 -5.41 -5.84
CA GLY A 234 -20.33 -6.58 -6.02
C GLY A 234 -21.31 -6.37 -7.16
N PRO A 235 -22.07 -7.41 -7.54
CA PRO A 235 -22.93 -7.41 -8.73
C PRO A 235 -23.94 -6.27 -8.71
N LYS A 236 -24.17 -5.69 -9.89
CA LYS A 236 -25.22 -4.68 -10.10
C LYS A 236 -26.57 -5.17 -9.55
N GLY A 237 -27.26 -4.29 -8.85
CA GLY A 237 -28.58 -4.55 -8.25
C GLY A 237 -28.54 -5.12 -6.85
N THR A 238 -27.39 -5.62 -6.36
CA THR A 238 -27.24 -6.05 -4.96
C THR A 238 -27.08 -4.87 -4.02
N LYS A 239 -27.41 -5.06 -2.75
CA LYS A 239 -27.32 -4.00 -1.73
C LYS A 239 -26.09 -4.17 -0.87
N VAL A 240 -25.56 -3.04 -0.41
CA VAL A 240 -24.54 -2.94 0.64
C VAL A 240 -24.94 -1.83 1.60
N ILE A 241 -24.72 -2.06 2.89
CA ILE A 241 -24.91 -1.04 3.92
C ILE A 241 -23.53 -0.70 4.47
N LEU A 242 -23.19 0.60 4.43
CA LEU A 242 -21.96 1.13 4.96
C LEU A 242 -22.23 1.80 6.30
N ASP A 243 -21.51 1.40 7.34
CA ASP A 243 -21.45 2.18 8.59
C ASP A 243 -20.38 3.24 8.39
N VAL A 244 -20.80 4.49 8.49
CA VAL A 244 -20.00 5.67 8.13
C VAL A 244 -19.82 6.56 9.36
N GLU A 245 -18.60 6.96 9.60
CA GLU A 245 -18.26 7.98 10.59
C GLU A 245 -17.91 9.30 9.89
N ARG A 246 -18.50 10.40 10.33
CA ARG A 246 -18.26 11.76 9.82
C ARG A 246 -17.90 12.70 10.92
N GLY A 247 -16.82 13.42 10.75
CA GLY A 247 -16.25 14.36 11.72
C GLY A 247 -15.13 13.75 12.54
N ASP A 248 -14.56 14.53 13.45
CA ASP A 248 -13.42 14.14 14.26
C ASP A 248 -13.73 14.23 15.76
N GLY A 249 -13.09 13.31 16.52
CA GLY A 249 -13.16 13.31 17.99
C GLY A 249 -14.57 13.20 18.54
N ALA A 250 -14.88 13.97 19.57
CA ALA A 250 -16.16 13.94 20.26
C ALA A 250 -17.37 14.39 19.40
N ASN A 251 -17.14 15.00 18.26
CA ASN A 251 -18.18 15.44 17.33
C ASN A 251 -18.43 14.44 16.19
N ALA A 252 -17.74 13.32 16.16
CA ALA A 252 -17.96 12.27 15.18
C ALA A 252 -19.38 11.70 15.29
N LYS A 253 -20.03 11.54 14.14
CA LYS A 253 -21.37 10.95 14.04
C LYS A 253 -21.29 9.70 13.20
N THR A 254 -21.77 8.58 13.73
CA THR A 254 -21.87 7.33 13.01
C THR A 254 -23.29 7.13 12.51
N PHE A 255 -23.44 6.73 11.25
CA PHE A 255 -24.72 6.45 10.61
C PHE A 255 -24.57 5.40 9.53
N ALA A 256 -25.67 4.68 9.25
CA ALA A 256 -25.69 3.67 8.21
C ALA A 256 -26.21 4.23 6.88
N VAL A 257 -25.59 3.80 5.78
CA VAL A 257 -26.02 4.17 4.41
C VAL A 257 -26.22 2.91 3.58
N GLU A 258 -27.44 2.61 3.24
CA GLU A 258 -27.78 1.56 2.27
C GLU A 258 -27.61 2.09 0.85
N ILE A 259 -26.90 1.34 0.01
CA ILE A 259 -26.63 1.66 -1.40
C ILE A 259 -26.89 0.40 -2.24
N THR A 260 -27.64 0.55 -3.33
CA THR A 260 -27.75 -0.47 -4.35
C THR A 260 -26.63 -0.31 -5.36
N ARG A 261 -25.82 -1.35 -5.53
CA ARG A 261 -24.69 -1.36 -6.46
C ARG A 261 -25.19 -1.23 -7.90
N ASP A 262 -24.38 -0.57 -8.73
CA ASP A 262 -24.67 -0.36 -10.14
C ASP A 262 -23.37 -0.42 -10.95
N LYS A 263 -23.50 -0.49 -12.27
CA LYS A 263 -22.39 -0.34 -13.19
C LYS A 263 -21.99 1.14 -13.27
N ILE A 264 -20.74 1.42 -12.95
CA ILE A 264 -20.16 2.78 -12.92
C ILE A 264 -19.23 2.91 -14.10
N ARG A 265 -19.42 3.95 -14.92
CA ARG A 265 -18.54 4.27 -16.04
C ARG A 265 -17.46 5.21 -15.59
N LEU A 266 -16.21 4.92 -15.94
CA LEU A 266 -15.06 5.74 -15.63
C LEU A 266 -14.80 6.75 -16.77
N GLN A 267 -15.75 7.67 -17.00
CA GLN A 267 -15.74 8.62 -18.13
C GLN A 267 -14.47 9.48 -18.18
N ASP A 268 -13.84 9.77 -17.06
CA ASP A 268 -12.62 10.58 -17.02
C ASP A 268 -11.39 9.83 -17.57
N ARG A 269 -11.46 8.51 -17.67
CA ARG A 269 -10.43 7.64 -18.25
C ARG A 269 -10.68 7.28 -19.72
N GLU A 270 -11.85 7.66 -20.29
CA GLU A 270 -12.13 7.45 -21.70
C GLU A 270 -11.23 8.35 -22.56
N ALA A 271 -10.82 7.85 -23.73
CA ALA A 271 -10.11 8.64 -24.69
C ALA A 271 -11.00 9.82 -25.15
N LYS A 272 -10.49 11.04 -24.97
CA LYS A 272 -11.17 12.27 -25.36
C LYS A 272 -10.52 12.82 -26.62
N GLY A 273 -11.30 13.10 -27.64
CA GLY A 273 -10.87 13.80 -28.85
C GLY A 273 -11.40 15.22 -28.86
N GLU A 274 -10.56 16.18 -29.20
CA GLU A 274 -10.94 17.58 -29.41
C GLU A 274 -10.50 18.01 -30.82
N VAL A 275 -11.42 18.58 -31.59
CA VAL A 275 -11.06 19.16 -32.89
C VAL A 275 -10.76 20.64 -32.71
N LYS A 276 -9.51 21.01 -32.93
CA LYS A 276 -9.06 22.41 -32.91
C LYS A 276 -8.95 22.97 -34.32
N THR A 277 -9.35 24.22 -34.50
CA THR A 277 -9.14 24.91 -35.74
C THR A 277 -7.80 25.66 -35.65
N ALA A 278 -6.86 25.32 -36.51
CA ALA A 278 -5.58 26.03 -36.65
C ALA A 278 -5.78 27.45 -37.17
N TYR A 279 -4.75 28.30 -37.01
CA TYR A 279 -4.79 29.70 -37.43
C TYR A 279 -5.11 29.86 -38.93
N ASP A 280 -4.76 28.88 -39.76
CA ASP A 280 -5.01 28.84 -41.21
C ASP A 280 -6.38 28.23 -41.58
N GLY A 281 -7.24 28.00 -40.61
CA GLY A 281 -8.60 27.45 -40.80
C GLY A 281 -8.65 25.94 -40.94
N ARG A 282 -7.52 25.20 -40.88
CA ARG A 282 -7.51 23.74 -40.92
C ARG A 282 -7.98 23.18 -39.58
N ARG A 283 -8.75 22.10 -39.67
CA ARG A 283 -9.19 21.35 -38.50
C ARG A 283 -8.14 20.28 -38.15
N ILE A 284 -7.69 20.27 -36.91
CA ILE A 284 -6.74 19.29 -36.35
C ILE A 284 -7.45 18.52 -35.23
N GLY A 285 -7.47 17.20 -35.29
CA GLY A 285 -8.06 16.32 -34.29
C GLY A 285 -6.98 15.58 -33.51
#